data_57e3d0b054410e2030774fa1c357b25f
#
_entry.id   57e3d0b054410e2030774fa1c357b25f
#
_cell.length_a   1.000
_cell.length_b   1.000
_cell.length_c   1.000
_cell.angle_alpha   90.00
_cell.angle_beta   90.00
_cell.angle_gamma   90.00
#
_symmetry.space_group_name_H-M   'P 1'
#
loop_
_entity.id
_entity.type
_entity.pdbx_description
1 polymer ?
#
loop_
_entity_poly.entity_id
_entity_poly.type
_entity_poly.pdbx_seq_one_letter_code
_entity_poly.pdbx_strand_id
1 'polypeptide(L)'
;SYIANCAWCSILFAIVLTIIIGIFTKDILTVMRTPADIFDDAYIYIFIIFMGIPATILYNMVSGVLRSLGDSFTPVVFLIFSSILNIILDLILVKRMGVSGAAVSTVTAQAVSGIICLIYTVKKYRHLNFNKDDWKISTKQMLQLCKMGIPMGLQYSITAIGSVILQTAVNNMGA
;
A
#
# COMPACT_ATOMS: atom_id res chain seq x y z
N SER A 1 -3.02 -0.04 -23.74
CA SER A 1 -2.51 1.16 -23.03
C SER A 1 -1.58 0.79 -21.89
N TYR A 2 -0.52 1.59 -21.63
CA TYR A 2 0.40 1.38 -20.49
C TYR A 2 -0.32 1.46 -19.15
N ILE A 3 -1.30 2.35 -18.99
CA ILE A 3 -2.08 2.53 -17.77
C ILE A 3 -2.86 1.26 -17.44
N ALA A 4 -3.50 0.64 -18.43
CA ALA A 4 -4.25 -0.60 -18.22
C ALA A 4 -3.33 -1.77 -17.84
N ASN A 5 -2.15 -1.89 -18.48
CA ASN A 5 -1.18 -2.91 -18.09
C ASN A 5 -0.57 -2.64 -16.71
N CYS A 6 -0.38 -1.38 -16.32
CA CYS A 6 0.00 -1.01 -14.96
C CYS A 6 -1.08 -1.43 -13.95
N ALA A 7 -2.36 -1.20 -14.24
CA ALA A 7 -3.46 -1.66 -13.41
C ALA A 7 -3.48 -3.19 -13.26
N TRP A 8 -3.32 -3.95 -14.34
CA TRP A 8 -3.23 -5.41 -14.29
C TRP A 8 -2.03 -5.90 -13.47
N CYS A 9 -0.84 -5.31 -13.67
CA CYS A 9 0.32 -5.62 -12.83
C CYS A 9 0.04 -5.33 -11.37
N SER A 10 -0.54 -4.17 -11.06
CA SER A 10 -0.85 -3.77 -9.69
C SER A 10 -1.82 -4.72 -9.01
N ILE A 11 -2.88 -5.13 -9.70
CA ILE A 11 -3.85 -6.11 -9.20
C ILE A 11 -3.19 -7.47 -8.96
N LEU A 12 -2.37 -7.94 -9.91
CA LEU A 12 -1.67 -9.22 -9.77
C LEU A 12 -0.73 -9.19 -8.56
N PHE A 13 0.10 -8.15 -8.43
CA PHE A 13 1.00 -7.98 -7.29
C PHE A 13 0.24 -7.84 -5.97
N ALA A 14 -0.89 -7.11 -5.94
CA ALA A 14 -1.72 -7.00 -4.76
C ALA A 14 -2.21 -8.36 -4.28
N ILE A 15 -2.76 -9.17 -5.18
CA ILE A 15 -3.27 -10.50 -4.86
C ILE A 15 -2.14 -11.42 -4.39
N VAL A 16 -1.05 -11.50 -5.15
CA VAL A 16 0.09 -12.38 -4.84
C VAL A 16 0.71 -12.01 -3.49
N LEU A 17 0.99 -10.72 -3.25
CA LEU A 17 1.57 -10.26 -1.98
C LEU A 17 0.62 -10.50 -0.81
N THR A 18 -0.67 -10.20 -0.96
CA THR A 18 -1.65 -10.42 0.12
C THR A 18 -1.73 -11.89 0.49
N ILE A 19 -1.74 -12.81 -0.49
CA ILE A 19 -1.78 -14.24 -0.24
C ILE A 19 -0.48 -14.73 0.42
N ILE A 20 0.68 -14.39 -0.16
CA ILE A 20 1.99 -14.83 0.37
C ILE A 20 2.16 -14.34 1.81
N ILE A 21 2.00 -13.05 2.03
CA ILE A 21 2.24 -12.47 3.35
C ILE A 21 1.17 -12.96 4.36
N GLY A 22 -0.09 -13.10 3.94
CA GLY A 22 -1.15 -13.65 4.77
C GLY A 22 -0.84 -15.05 5.28
N ILE A 23 -0.26 -15.92 4.44
CA ILE A 23 0.14 -17.27 4.83
C ILE A 23 1.33 -17.23 5.82
N PHE A 24 2.33 -16.39 5.56
CA PHE A 24 3.57 -16.34 6.32
C PHE A 24 3.54 -15.37 7.52
N THR A 25 2.40 -14.74 7.83
CA THR A 25 2.30 -13.75 8.93
C THR A 25 2.77 -14.31 10.28
N LYS A 26 2.41 -15.56 10.61
CA LYS A 26 2.83 -16.22 11.85
C LYS A 26 4.35 -16.46 11.91
N ASP A 27 4.90 -16.91 10.80
CA ASP A 27 6.34 -17.20 10.70
C ASP A 27 7.15 -15.91 10.82
N ILE A 28 6.67 -14.81 10.21
CA ILE A 28 7.28 -13.48 10.32
C ILE A 28 7.32 -13.03 11.78
N LEU A 29 6.21 -13.12 12.52
CA LEU A 29 6.15 -12.75 13.93
C LEU A 29 7.06 -13.62 14.82
N THR A 30 7.16 -14.90 14.52
CA THR A 30 8.04 -15.83 15.21
C THR A 30 9.51 -15.48 14.99
N VAL A 31 9.90 -15.16 13.76
CA VAL A 31 11.26 -14.71 13.41
C VAL A 31 11.59 -13.38 14.09
N MET A 32 10.61 -12.47 14.20
CA MET A 32 10.76 -11.21 14.92
C MET A 32 10.84 -11.36 16.45
N ARG A 33 10.71 -12.58 16.98
CA ARG A 33 10.72 -12.87 18.42
C ARG A 33 9.70 -12.05 19.21
N THR A 34 8.49 -11.91 18.64
CA THR A 34 7.40 -11.18 19.29
C THR A 34 7.06 -11.86 20.63
N PRO A 35 7.00 -11.11 21.77
CA PRO A 35 6.64 -11.66 23.06
C PRO A 35 5.26 -12.33 23.04
N ALA A 36 5.11 -13.42 23.81
CA ALA A 36 3.90 -14.24 23.78
C ALA A 36 2.65 -13.51 24.30
N ASP A 37 2.83 -12.55 25.19
CA ASP A 37 1.77 -11.73 25.79
C ASP A 37 1.08 -10.77 24.79
N ILE A 38 1.79 -10.38 23.74
CA ILE A 38 1.26 -9.47 22.70
C ILE A 38 1.14 -10.14 21.33
N PHE A 39 1.44 -11.44 21.22
CA PHE A 39 1.53 -12.14 19.95
C PHE A 39 0.20 -12.13 19.17
N ASP A 40 -0.90 -12.40 19.85
CA ASP A 40 -2.23 -12.48 19.23
C ASP A 40 -2.69 -11.10 18.73
N ASP A 41 -2.47 -10.05 19.52
CA ASP A 41 -2.78 -8.68 19.12
C ASP A 41 -1.94 -8.22 17.93
N ALA A 42 -0.64 -8.53 17.96
CA ALA A 42 0.28 -8.23 16.88
C ALA A 42 -0.09 -9.01 15.59
N TYR A 43 -0.49 -10.28 15.74
CA TYR A 43 -0.92 -11.08 14.60
C TYR A 43 -2.17 -10.49 13.95
N ILE A 44 -3.20 -10.16 14.72
CA ILE A 44 -4.44 -9.59 14.20
C ILE A 44 -4.15 -8.24 13.52
N TYR A 45 -3.36 -7.38 14.16
CA TYR A 45 -2.97 -6.08 13.61
C TYR A 45 -2.27 -6.22 12.25
N ILE A 46 -1.22 -7.02 12.20
CA ILE A 46 -0.41 -7.21 10.98
C ILE A 46 -1.23 -7.88 9.89
N PHE A 47 -2.06 -8.87 10.25
CA PHE A 47 -2.94 -9.53 9.29
C PHE A 47 -3.93 -8.56 8.63
N ILE A 48 -4.55 -7.66 9.41
CA ILE A 48 -5.46 -6.63 8.89
C ILE A 48 -4.70 -5.67 7.98
N ILE A 49 -3.52 -5.20 8.37
CA ILE A 49 -2.68 -4.31 7.54
C ILE A 49 -2.33 -4.98 6.20
N PHE A 50 -1.98 -6.26 6.22
CA PHE A 50 -1.67 -7.01 4.99
C PHE A 50 -2.89 -7.22 4.11
N MET A 51 -4.06 -7.45 4.70
CA MET A 51 -5.32 -7.46 3.94
C MET A 51 -5.62 -6.08 3.30
N GLY A 52 -5.05 -5.00 3.83
CA GLY A 52 -5.11 -3.65 3.28
C GLY A 52 -4.18 -3.37 2.10
N ILE A 53 -3.25 -4.29 1.75
CA ILE A 53 -2.31 -4.11 0.62
C ILE A 53 -3.03 -3.71 -0.69
N PRO A 54 -4.15 -4.34 -1.09
CA PRO A 54 -4.86 -3.93 -2.29
C PRO A 54 -5.32 -2.48 -2.28
N ALA A 55 -5.77 -1.97 -1.13
CA ALA A 55 -6.17 -0.56 -0.97
C ALA A 55 -4.99 0.40 -1.13
N THR A 56 -3.85 0.05 -0.51
CA THR A 56 -2.60 0.81 -0.63
C THR A 56 -2.09 0.84 -2.07
N ILE A 57 -2.09 -0.30 -2.75
CA ILE A 57 -1.68 -0.41 -4.15
C ILE A 57 -2.60 0.40 -5.05
N LEU A 58 -3.93 0.34 -4.83
CA LEU A 58 -4.89 1.13 -5.59
C LEU A 58 -4.59 2.64 -5.47
N TYR A 59 -4.43 3.13 -4.23
CA TYR A 59 -4.11 4.53 -4.00
C TYR A 59 -2.78 4.94 -4.67
N ASN A 60 -1.73 4.15 -4.51
CA ASN A 60 -0.41 4.42 -5.09
C ASN A 60 -0.44 4.40 -6.62
N MET A 61 -1.16 3.46 -7.22
CA MET A 61 -1.34 3.39 -8.68
C MET A 61 -2.05 4.63 -9.22
N VAL A 62 -3.19 5.02 -8.64
CA VAL A 62 -3.95 6.19 -9.06
C VAL A 62 -3.16 7.47 -8.86
N SER A 63 -2.46 7.61 -7.74
CA SER A 63 -1.56 8.73 -7.46
C SER A 63 -0.39 8.80 -8.45
N GLY A 64 0.14 7.66 -8.86
CA GLY A 64 1.18 7.57 -9.88
C GLY A 64 0.69 8.04 -11.25
N VAL A 65 -0.51 7.62 -11.64
CA VAL A 65 -1.16 8.06 -12.89
C VAL A 65 -1.38 9.58 -12.87
N LEU A 66 -1.92 10.14 -11.78
CA LEU A 66 -2.13 11.59 -11.65
C LEU A 66 -0.81 12.36 -11.79
N ARG A 67 0.24 11.92 -11.11
CA ARG A 67 1.57 12.55 -11.22
C ARG A 67 2.14 12.46 -12.63
N SER A 68 1.94 11.35 -13.34
CA SER A 68 2.37 11.21 -14.74
C SER A 68 1.60 12.13 -15.70
N LEU A 69 0.39 12.54 -15.33
CA LEU A 69 -0.45 13.51 -16.05
C LEU A 69 -0.12 14.97 -15.65
N GLY A 70 0.88 15.19 -14.81
CA GLY A 70 1.29 16.52 -14.34
C GLY A 70 0.51 17.04 -13.13
N ASP A 71 -0.42 16.26 -12.58
CA ASP A 71 -1.21 16.62 -11.41
C ASP A 71 -0.59 16.02 -10.14
N SER A 72 0.39 16.72 -9.57
CA SER A 72 1.02 16.31 -8.31
C SER A 72 0.27 16.82 -7.08
N PHE A 73 -0.61 17.80 -7.24
CA PHE A 73 -1.34 18.41 -6.13
C PHE A 73 -2.49 17.53 -5.63
N THR A 74 -3.26 16.98 -6.56
CA THR A 74 -4.44 16.14 -6.23
C THR A 74 -4.09 14.94 -5.34
N PRO A 75 -3.03 14.14 -5.60
CA PRO A 75 -2.63 13.05 -4.68
C PRO A 75 -2.34 13.52 -3.26
N VAL A 76 -1.71 14.69 -3.10
CA VAL A 76 -1.41 15.25 -1.78
C VAL A 76 -2.68 15.61 -1.02
N VAL A 77 -3.67 16.20 -1.69
CA VAL A 77 -4.97 16.52 -1.07
C VAL A 77 -5.65 15.24 -0.57
N PHE A 78 -5.64 14.16 -1.37
CA PHE A 78 -6.22 12.88 -0.94
C PHE A 78 -5.41 12.21 0.17
N LEU A 79 -4.08 12.41 0.23
CA LEU A 79 -3.26 11.96 1.34
C LEU A 79 -3.65 12.65 2.65
N ILE A 80 -3.80 13.98 2.61
CA ILE A 80 -4.26 14.76 3.77
C ILE A 80 -5.65 14.30 4.21
N PHE A 81 -6.57 14.12 3.26
CA PHE A 81 -7.91 13.59 3.55
C PHE A 81 -7.84 12.21 4.21
N SER A 82 -7.01 11.30 3.69
CA SER A 82 -6.79 9.98 4.28
C SER A 82 -6.28 10.07 5.71
N SER A 83 -5.33 10.97 5.97
CA SER A 83 -4.74 11.14 7.30
C SER A 83 -5.77 11.66 8.31
N ILE A 84 -6.58 12.65 7.92
CA ILE A 84 -7.65 13.18 8.79
C ILE A 84 -8.70 12.09 9.07
N LEU A 85 -9.12 11.36 8.04
CA LEU A 85 -10.07 10.26 8.19
C LEU A 85 -9.50 9.16 9.09
N ASN A 86 -8.22 8.81 8.95
CA ASN A 86 -7.55 7.84 9.79
C ASN A 86 -7.58 8.27 11.26
N ILE A 87 -7.20 9.52 11.57
CA ILE A 87 -7.22 10.04 12.95
C ILE A 87 -8.64 9.95 13.55
N ILE A 88 -9.67 10.33 12.80
CA ILE A 88 -11.06 10.27 13.28
C ILE A 88 -11.47 8.83 13.55
N LEU A 89 -11.14 7.91 12.65
CA LEU A 89 -11.45 6.49 12.80
C LEU A 89 -10.66 5.86 13.96
N ASP A 90 -9.40 6.25 14.17
CA ASP A 90 -8.58 5.78 15.29
C ASP A 90 -9.23 6.14 16.64
N LEU A 91 -9.67 7.38 16.79
CA LEU A 91 -10.34 7.84 18.03
C LEU A 91 -11.61 7.05 18.34
N ILE A 92 -12.28 6.52 17.33
CA ILE A 92 -13.53 5.76 17.48
C ILE A 92 -13.24 4.26 17.65
N LEU A 93 -12.41 3.69 16.76
CA LEU A 93 -12.23 2.24 16.66
C LEU A 93 -11.23 1.71 17.69
N VAL A 94 -10.18 2.46 18.03
CA VAL A 94 -9.22 2.03 19.05
C VAL A 94 -9.90 1.92 20.42
N LYS A 95 -10.84 2.81 20.73
CA LYS A 95 -11.62 2.71 21.99
C LYS A 95 -12.48 1.46 22.07
N ARG A 96 -12.89 0.89 20.93
CA ARG A 96 -13.80 -0.28 20.88
C ARG A 96 -13.07 -1.59 20.65
N MET A 97 -12.01 -1.57 19.86
CA MET A 97 -11.33 -2.75 19.33
C MET A 97 -9.85 -2.83 19.72
N GLY A 98 -9.35 -1.87 20.52
CA GLY A 98 -7.94 -1.83 20.91
C GLY A 98 -7.01 -1.70 19.70
N VAL A 99 -5.92 -2.48 19.71
CA VAL A 99 -4.86 -2.45 18.67
C VAL A 99 -5.41 -2.78 17.28
N SER A 100 -6.36 -3.72 17.19
CA SER A 100 -7.00 -4.08 15.91
C SER A 100 -7.75 -2.90 15.29
N GLY A 101 -8.30 -2.01 16.13
CA GLY A 101 -9.00 -0.80 15.68
C GLY A 101 -8.10 0.13 14.89
N ALA A 102 -6.82 0.28 15.28
CA ALA A 102 -5.84 1.09 14.57
C ALA A 102 -5.51 0.51 13.17
N ALA A 103 -5.44 -0.81 13.05
CA ALA A 103 -5.25 -1.45 11.75
C ALA A 103 -6.47 -1.25 10.82
N VAL A 104 -7.67 -1.45 11.36
CA VAL A 104 -8.92 -1.28 10.59
C VAL A 104 -9.09 0.16 10.14
N SER A 105 -8.82 1.15 11.00
CA SER A 105 -8.92 2.57 10.64
C SER A 105 -7.95 2.94 9.53
N THR A 106 -6.71 2.47 9.60
CA THR A 106 -5.68 2.72 8.57
C THR A 106 -6.10 2.15 7.21
N VAL A 107 -6.49 0.89 7.17
CA VAL A 107 -6.93 0.22 5.94
C VAL A 107 -8.18 0.88 5.37
N THR A 108 -9.14 1.21 6.22
CA THR A 108 -10.39 1.86 5.80
C THR A 108 -10.14 3.25 5.24
N ALA A 109 -9.31 4.07 5.91
CA ALA A 109 -8.96 5.41 5.45
C ALA A 109 -8.26 5.36 4.08
N GLN A 110 -7.34 4.43 3.89
CA GLN A 110 -6.66 4.23 2.60
C GLN A 110 -7.61 3.73 1.51
N ALA A 111 -8.48 2.77 1.82
CA ALA A 111 -9.45 2.25 0.87
C ALA A 111 -10.41 3.34 0.39
N VAL A 112 -10.99 4.08 1.32
CA VAL A 112 -11.90 5.19 1.02
C VAL A 112 -11.20 6.26 0.18
N SER A 113 -10.00 6.69 0.58
CA SER A 113 -9.23 7.68 -0.18
C SER A 113 -8.84 7.19 -1.55
N GLY A 114 -8.43 5.93 -1.68
CA GLY A 114 -8.09 5.31 -2.97
C GLY A 114 -9.28 5.26 -3.92
N ILE A 115 -10.45 4.88 -3.42
CA ILE A 115 -11.69 4.83 -4.20
C ILE A 115 -12.11 6.24 -4.64
N ILE A 116 -12.12 7.21 -3.73
CA ILE A 116 -12.52 8.59 -4.06
C ILE A 116 -11.51 9.21 -5.06
N CYS A 117 -10.22 8.98 -4.85
CA CYS A 117 -9.17 9.43 -5.77
C CYS A 117 -9.35 8.81 -7.16
N LEU A 118 -9.69 7.53 -7.25
CA LEU A 118 -9.98 6.84 -8.51
C LEU A 118 -11.20 7.46 -9.21
N ILE A 119 -12.31 7.64 -8.49
CA ILE A 119 -13.53 8.25 -9.03
C ILE A 119 -13.24 9.66 -9.56
N TYR A 120 -12.50 10.46 -8.78
CA TYR A 120 -12.09 11.79 -9.19
C TYR A 120 -11.25 11.75 -10.47
N THR A 121 -10.26 10.88 -10.54
CA THR A 121 -9.37 10.73 -11.69
C THR A 121 -10.15 10.36 -12.95
N VAL A 122 -11.04 9.38 -12.87
CA VAL A 122 -11.88 8.95 -14.00
C VAL A 122 -12.80 10.08 -14.47
N LYS A 123 -13.35 10.88 -13.54
CA LYS A 123 -14.23 12.01 -13.90
C LYS A 123 -13.46 13.17 -14.50
N LYS A 124 -12.31 13.55 -13.93
CA LYS A 124 -11.50 14.69 -14.37
C LYS A 124 -10.84 14.43 -15.71
N TYR A 125 -10.32 13.24 -15.91
CA TYR A 125 -9.57 12.83 -17.10
C TYR A 125 -10.41 11.95 -18.04
N ARG A 126 -11.66 12.34 -18.27
CA ARG A 126 -12.62 11.62 -19.10
C ARG A 126 -12.15 11.45 -20.57
N HIS A 127 -11.17 12.24 -21.01
CA HIS A 127 -10.52 12.14 -22.32
C HIS A 127 -9.59 10.93 -22.45
N LEU A 128 -9.19 10.31 -21.32
CA LEU A 128 -8.57 8.99 -21.31
C LEU A 128 -9.66 7.94 -21.54
N ASN A 129 -10.38 8.06 -22.66
CA ASN A 129 -11.34 7.04 -23.09
C ASN A 129 -10.59 5.72 -23.25
N PHE A 130 -10.66 4.90 -22.20
CA PHE A 130 -10.19 3.52 -22.26
C PHE A 130 -11.14 2.74 -23.18
N ASN A 131 -10.78 2.61 -24.45
CA ASN A 131 -11.44 1.68 -25.34
C ASN A 131 -11.23 0.25 -24.81
N LYS A 132 -12.17 -0.66 -25.07
CA LYS A 132 -12.04 -2.07 -24.69
C LYS A 132 -10.73 -2.69 -25.17
N ASP A 133 -10.20 -2.22 -26.30
CA ASP A 133 -8.92 -2.65 -26.85
C ASP A 133 -7.70 -2.20 -26.03
N ASP A 134 -7.81 -1.13 -25.25
CA ASP A 134 -6.74 -0.64 -24.36
C ASP A 134 -6.50 -1.55 -23.15
N TRP A 135 -7.48 -2.36 -22.77
CA TRP A 135 -7.41 -3.33 -21.67
C TRP A 135 -6.75 -4.65 -22.07
N LYS A 136 -6.34 -4.81 -23.33
CA LYS A 136 -5.60 -5.99 -23.76
C LYS A 136 -4.28 -6.07 -23.03
N ILE A 137 -4.03 -7.24 -22.42
CA ILE A 137 -2.79 -7.54 -21.73
C ILE A 137 -1.67 -7.64 -22.76
N SER A 138 -0.62 -6.84 -22.57
CA SER A 138 0.58 -6.87 -23.39
C SER A 138 1.77 -7.31 -22.55
N THR A 139 2.22 -8.54 -22.73
CA THR A 139 3.38 -9.11 -22.02
C THR A 139 4.63 -8.23 -22.18
N LYS A 140 4.79 -7.59 -23.34
CA LYS A 140 5.93 -6.69 -23.59
C LYS A 140 5.88 -5.45 -22.68
N GLN A 141 4.70 -4.84 -22.52
CA GLN A 141 4.52 -3.67 -21.67
C GLN A 141 4.64 -4.05 -20.16
N MET A 142 4.08 -5.19 -19.78
CA MET A 142 4.21 -5.72 -18.41
C MET A 142 5.67 -5.99 -18.06
N LEU A 143 6.44 -6.59 -18.96
CA LEU A 143 7.86 -6.85 -18.75
C LEU A 143 8.67 -5.56 -18.63
N GLN A 144 8.34 -4.53 -19.40
CA GLN A 144 8.96 -3.21 -19.27
C GLN A 144 8.67 -2.57 -17.90
N LEU A 145 7.41 -2.63 -17.43
CA LEU A 145 7.03 -2.14 -16.11
C LEU A 145 7.79 -2.88 -15.00
N CYS A 146 7.90 -4.21 -15.08
CA CYS A 146 8.65 -4.99 -14.13
C CYS A 146 10.16 -4.65 -14.15
N LYS A 147 10.75 -4.48 -15.34
CA LYS A 147 12.16 -4.08 -15.47
C LYS A 147 12.48 -2.74 -14.83
N MET A 148 11.53 -1.82 -14.80
CA MET A 148 11.69 -0.53 -14.14
C MET A 148 11.34 -0.60 -12.65
N GLY A 149 10.28 -1.32 -12.31
CA GLY A 149 9.76 -1.40 -10.94
C GLY A 149 10.63 -2.23 -9.99
N ILE A 150 11.17 -3.37 -10.47
CA ILE A 150 11.98 -4.27 -9.63
C ILE A 150 13.26 -3.58 -9.11
N PRO A 151 14.09 -2.92 -9.93
CA PRO A 151 15.27 -2.20 -9.42
C PRO A 151 14.91 -1.10 -8.42
N MET A 152 13.84 -0.35 -8.68
CA MET A 152 13.36 0.68 -7.75
C MET A 152 12.90 0.07 -6.42
N GLY A 153 12.15 -1.02 -6.47
CA GLY A 153 11.73 -1.76 -5.28
C GLY A 153 12.92 -2.28 -4.47
N LEU A 154 13.93 -2.85 -5.12
CA LEU A 154 15.17 -3.29 -4.48
C LEU A 154 15.93 -2.12 -3.84
N GLN A 155 16.01 -0.98 -4.51
CA GLN A 155 16.65 0.23 -3.96
C GLN A 155 15.97 0.66 -2.66
N TYR A 156 14.63 0.73 -2.62
CA TYR A 156 13.89 1.06 -1.40
C TYR A 156 14.10 0.01 -0.30
N SER A 157 14.12 -1.27 -0.66
CA SER A 157 14.35 -2.36 0.29
C SER A 157 15.75 -2.28 0.91
N ILE A 158 16.79 -2.03 0.13
CA ILE A 158 18.15 -1.87 0.61
C ILE A 158 18.25 -0.65 1.55
N THR A 159 17.61 0.47 1.18
CA THR A 159 17.59 1.66 2.04
C THR A 159 16.89 1.39 3.37
N ALA A 160 15.76 0.66 3.34
CA ALA A 160 15.04 0.28 4.56
C ALA A 160 15.89 -0.63 5.46
N ILE A 161 16.54 -1.64 4.89
CA ILE A 161 17.46 -2.54 5.64
C ILE A 161 18.62 -1.74 6.23
N GLY A 162 19.22 -0.83 5.46
CA GLY A 162 20.28 0.06 5.94
C GLY A 162 19.85 0.92 7.13
N SER A 163 18.62 1.45 7.08
CA SER A 163 18.04 2.23 8.18
C SER A 163 17.84 1.39 9.46
N VAL A 164 17.38 0.14 9.31
CA VAL A 164 17.22 -0.78 10.45
C VAL A 164 18.57 -1.13 11.08
N ILE A 165 19.59 -1.41 10.26
CA ILE A 165 20.95 -1.70 10.75
C ILE A 165 21.51 -0.48 11.50
N LEU A 166 21.36 0.72 10.91
CA LEU A 166 21.81 1.96 11.54
C LEU A 166 21.12 2.20 12.88
N GLN A 167 19.79 2.03 12.92
CA GLN A 167 19.01 2.18 14.16
C GLN A 167 19.46 1.18 15.24
N THR A 168 19.72 -0.07 14.83
CA THR A 168 20.23 -1.09 15.75
C THR A 168 21.61 -0.73 16.29
N ALA A 169 22.50 -0.20 15.45
CA ALA A 169 23.82 0.27 15.87
C ALA A 169 23.73 1.44 16.86
N VAL A 170 22.86 2.42 16.61
CA VAL A 170 22.61 3.55 17.51
C VAL A 170 22.06 3.08 18.85
N ASN A 171 21.08 2.18 18.84
CA ASN A 171 20.50 1.63 20.07
C ASN A 171 21.54 0.88 20.91
N ASN A 172 22.49 0.18 20.28
CA ASN A 172 23.57 -0.52 20.98
C ASN A 172 24.63 0.44 21.58
N MET A 173 24.70 1.68 21.09
CA MET A 173 25.58 2.71 21.63
C MET A 173 24.99 3.47 22.82
N GLY A 174 23.76 3.15 23.24
CA GLY A 174 23.15 3.71 24.45
C GLY A 174 22.61 5.12 24.30
N ALA A 175 22.12 5.48 23.13
CA ALA A 175 21.41 6.75 22.89
C ALA A 175 19.94 6.65 23.29
#